data_1d26737a1e3d02fb0d588e835e9e38e4
#
_entry.id   1d26737a1e3d02fb0d588e835e9e38e4
#
_cell.length_a   1.000
_cell.length_b   1.000
_cell.length_c   1.000
_cell.angle_alpha   90.00
_cell.angle_beta   90.00
_cell.angle_gamma   90.00
#
_symmetry.space_group_name_H-M   'P 1'
#
loop_
_entity.id
_entity.type
_entity.pdbx_description
1 polymer ?
#
loop_
_entity_poly.entity_id
_entity_poly.type
_entity_poly.pdbx_seq_one_letter_code
_entity_poly.pdbx_strand_id
1 'polypeptide(L)'
;MKCFKLCLSLLCALGVGFGAQAQNKVSAPMKDLNQVIDNTLDSLNIARTARPVSGSSRKGENPVLFLVGNSTMRTGTLGNGNNGQWGWGYFAHEYFDEEQITVENHALGGTSSRTFYNRLWPDVLKGIRKGDWVIIELGHNDNGPYDHGRARASIPGIGKETLDVTIQETGVKETVYTFGEYMRRYIADVKAKGAHPILMSLTPRNAWQDADSTIITRVNETFGLWAKQVAKKERIPFIDLNEITAQKFEKFGKEKVKYMFYLDRIHTSAFGARVNAESAAEGIRNYKGLELARYLKPIEKDTLTGATRRKGIPMLFTIGDSTVKNRDTEEDGMWGWGSVIHELFDEERITVENHAMAGRSARTFLDEGRWDKVYNALQPGDFVLIQFGHNDAGAINTGKAHAELPGSGYESKVFKMEKTGMYQVIYTFGWYLRKFIMDAKEKGAIPIVLSHTPRNMFDNGKIQRNTNSFGKWTREAAEQAGAYFIDLNKITGDKLEKMGYEEGLRVVGEYFNRDHTHSSLKGAHLNAQSIAEGLQATDCPLKEYLK
;
A
#
# COMPACT_ATOMS: atom_id res chain seq x y z
N MET A 1 63.35 45.71 -1.95
CA MET A 1 62.44 46.83 -2.30
C MET A 1 61.07 46.28 -2.57
N LYS A 2 60.10 46.73 -1.78
CA LYS A 2 58.62 46.67 -1.91
C LYS A 2 57.93 45.34 -1.94
N CYS A 3 57.50 44.98 -0.73
CA CYS A 3 56.30 44.10 -0.46
C CYS A 3 55.04 44.64 -1.10
N PHE A 4 54.20 43.73 -1.59
CA PHE A 4 52.77 43.99 -1.63
C PHE A 4 52.04 42.80 -0.98
N LYS A 5 51.46 43.07 0.17
CA LYS A 5 50.52 42.20 0.85
C LYS A 5 49.18 42.29 0.14
N LEU A 6 48.62 41.19 -0.24
CA LEU A 6 47.21 41.08 -0.60
C LEU A 6 46.52 40.24 0.46
N CYS A 7 45.72 40.91 1.30
CA CYS A 7 44.76 40.26 2.18
C CYS A 7 43.60 39.77 1.36
N LEU A 8 43.40 38.46 1.32
CA LEU A 8 42.18 37.86 0.80
C LEU A 8 41.27 37.54 2.00
N SER A 9 40.25 38.36 2.17
CA SER A 9 39.17 38.12 3.12
C SER A 9 38.35 36.90 2.72
N LEU A 10 38.42 35.85 3.53
CA LEU A 10 37.57 34.70 3.44
C LEU A 10 36.19 35.08 3.99
N LEU A 11 35.23 35.32 3.10
CA LEU A 11 33.81 35.33 3.46
C LEU A 11 33.35 33.86 3.58
N CYS A 12 33.18 33.40 4.80
CA CYS A 12 32.43 32.20 5.10
C CYS A 12 30.96 32.46 4.79
N ALA A 13 30.51 32.08 3.63
CA ALA A 13 29.10 31.87 3.35
C ALA A 13 28.69 30.52 3.95
N LEU A 14 28.16 30.52 5.16
CA LEU A 14 27.40 29.43 5.73
C LEU A 14 26.07 29.37 4.98
N GLY A 15 26.10 28.74 3.83
CA GLY A 15 24.89 28.34 3.11
C GLY A 15 24.20 27.18 3.84
N VAL A 16 23.05 27.48 4.39
CA VAL A 16 22.15 26.50 5.00
C VAL A 16 21.67 25.52 3.91
N GLY A 17 22.42 24.45 3.74
CA GLY A 17 22.04 23.32 2.88
C GLY A 17 21.31 22.21 3.63
N PHE A 18 20.20 22.54 4.30
CA PHE A 18 19.33 21.54 4.92
C PHE A 18 18.11 21.28 4.04
N GLY A 19 18.23 20.49 3.03
CA GLY A 19 17.08 20.12 2.22
C GLY A 19 17.38 19.29 0.97
N ALA A 20 18.59 19.39 0.46
CA ALA A 20 18.93 18.78 -0.84
C ALA A 20 19.45 17.33 -0.76
N GLN A 21 19.94 16.88 0.39
CA GLN A 21 20.59 15.56 0.46
C GLN A 21 19.64 14.36 0.58
N ALA A 22 18.41 14.56 1.08
CA ALA A 22 17.44 13.48 1.14
C ALA A 22 16.78 13.18 -0.23
N GLN A 23 16.75 14.17 -1.13
CA GLN A 23 16.17 14.00 -2.46
C GLN A 23 17.06 13.24 -3.45
N ASN A 24 18.35 13.17 -3.21
CA ASN A 24 19.30 12.52 -4.14
C ASN A 24 19.39 10.99 -4.02
N LYS A 25 18.60 10.37 -3.13
CA LYS A 25 18.50 8.91 -3.03
C LYS A 25 17.23 8.34 -3.66
N VAL A 26 16.69 9.00 -4.67
CA VAL A 26 15.67 8.40 -5.54
C VAL A 26 16.33 7.25 -6.27
N SER A 27 15.83 6.06 -6.02
CA SER A 27 16.49 4.82 -6.36
C SER A 27 16.45 4.44 -7.82
N ALA A 28 15.55 4.99 -8.58
CA ALA A 28 15.52 4.98 -10.03
C ALA A 28 14.59 6.11 -10.51
N PRO A 29 14.86 6.74 -11.63
CA PRO A 29 13.84 7.53 -12.30
C PRO A 29 12.66 6.58 -12.53
N MET A 30 11.44 7.04 -12.26
CA MET A 30 10.25 6.33 -12.72
C MET A 30 10.36 6.22 -14.24
N LYS A 31 10.69 5.03 -14.68
CA LYS A 31 10.65 4.74 -16.10
C LYS A 31 9.19 4.68 -16.50
N ASP A 32 8.90 5.16 -17.69
CA ASP A 32 7.63 4.93 -18.36
C ASP A 32 7.24 3.46 -18.15
N LEU A 33 6.13 3.22 -17.48
CA LEU A 33 5.63 1.87 -17.21
C LEU A 33 5.31 1.10 -18.49
N ASN A 34 5.16 1.82 -19.61
CA ASN A 34 5.07 1.27 -20.94
C ASN A 34 6.45 0.92 -21.53
N GLN A 35 7.53 1.25 -20.83
CA GLN A 35 8.86 0.87 -21.29
C GLN A 35 8.96 -0.66 -21.28
N VAL A 36 8.95 -1.17 -22.46
CA VAL A 36 9.21 -2.55 -22.83
C VAL A 36 10.44 -3.00 -22.08
N ILE A 37 10.35 -4.13 -21.39
CA ILE A 37 11.54 -4.90 -21.08
C ILE A 37 12.20 -5.11 -22.43
N ASP A 38 13.34 -4.45 -22.61
CA ASP A 38 14.20 -4.68 -23.75
C ASP A 38 14.44 -6.20 -23.81
N ASN A 39 14.08 -6.80 -24.95
CA ASN A 39 14.28 -8.22 -25.20
C ASN A 39 15.74 -8.52 -25.57
N THR A 40 16.66 -7.57 -25.40
CA THR A 40 18.08 -7.86 -25.52
C THR A 40 18.50 -8.94 -24.52
N LEU A 41 19.42 -9.78 -24.91
CA LEU A 41 19.94 -10.87 -24.07
C LEU A 41 20.44 -10.35 -22.72
N ASP A 42 21.02 -9.16 -22.67
CA ASP A 42 21.54 -8.57 -21.43
C ASP A 42 20.43 -8.14 -20.48
N SER A 43 19.39 -7.49 -20.97
CA SER A 43 18.23 -7.10 -20.18
C SER A 43 17.46 -8.32 -19.65
N LEU A 44 17.30 -9.35 -20.47
CA LEU A 44 16.70 -10.63 -20.06
C LEU A 44 17.58 -11.36 -19.04
N ASN A 45 18.88 -11.31 -19.15
CA ASN A 45 19.79 -11.96 -18.21
C ASN A 45 19.74 -11.27 -16.83
N ILE A 46 19.76 -9.95 -16.77
CA ILE A 46 19.59 -9.20 -15.52
C ILE A 46 18.25 -9.52 -14.86
N ALA A 47 17.17 -9.53 -15.60
CA ALA A 47 15.86 -9.87 -15.10
C ALA A 47 15.74 -11.34 -14.66
N ARG A 48 16.45 -12.25 -15.35
CA ARG A 48 16.55 -13.68 -14.97
C ARG A 48 17.28 -13.87 -13.65
N THR A 49 18.43 -13.22 -13.48
CA THR A 49 19.23 -13.33 -12.25
C THR A 49 18.55 -12.76 -11.03
N ALA A 50 17.59 -11.84 -11.19
CA ALA A 50 16.80 -11.28 -10.12
C ALA A 50 15.61 -12.19 -9.71
N ARG A 51 15.36 -13.30 -10.41
CA ARG A 51 14.33 -14.29 -10.01
C ARG A 51 14.96 -15.34 -9.08
N PRO A 52 14.16 -16.00 -8.23
CA PRO A 52 14.68 -17.09 -7.41
C PRO A 52 15.23 -18.23 -8.30
N VAL A 53 16.24 -18.93 -7.81
CA VAL A 53 16.64 -20.22 -8.39
C VAL A 53 15.53 -21.21 -8.08
N SER A 54 15.02 -21.88 -9.09
CA SER A 54 13.87 -22.76 -8.97
C SER A 54 14.06 -23.86 -7.94
N GLY A 55 13.16 -23.94 -6.97
CA GLY A 55 13.17 -24.90 -5.87
C GLY A 55 14.14 -24.56 -4.73
N SER A 56 14.80 -23.38 -4.77
CA SER A 56 15.78 -22.99 -3.74
C SER A 56 15.16 -22.61 -2.40
N SER A 57 13.89 -22.25 -2.36
CA SER A 57 13.18 -21.91 -1.11
C SER A 57 12.72 -23.13 -0.32
N ARG A 58 12.85 -24.33 -0.88
CA ARG A 58 12.34 -25.57 -0.29
C ARG A 58 12.91 -25.84 1.09
N LYS A 59 12.06 -26.07 2.07
CA LYS A 59 12.40 -26.48 3.42
C LYS A 59 12.28 -28.01 3.55
N GLY A 60 13.39 -28.73 3.57
CA GLY A 60 13.39 -30.19 3.64
C GLY A 60 12.58 -30.83 2.50
N GLU A 61 11.59 -31.65 2.83
CA GLU A 61 10.71 -32.32 1.85
C GLU A 61 9.40 -31.55 1.61
N ASN A 62 9.22 -30.38 2.21
CA ASN A 62 8.01 -29.60 2.03
C ASN A 62 7.80 -29.18 0.58
N PRO A 63 6.55 -29.11 0.10
CA PRO A 63 6.26 -28.65 -1.25
C PRO A 63 6.61 -27.16 -1.42
N VAL A 64 6.80 -26.77 -2.66
CA VAL A 64 6.95 -25.39 -3.10
C VAL A 64 5.75 -25.01 -3.95
N LEU A 65 5.21 -23.83 -3.73
CA LEU A 65 4.24 -23.19 -4.60
C LEU A 65 4.99 -22.27 -5.57
N PHE A 66 5.04 -22.67 -6.83
CA PHE A 66 5.62 -21.87 -7.92
C PHE A 66 4.57 -20.95 -8.53
N LEU A 67 4.86 -19.67 -8.59
CA LEU A 67 4.03 -18.66 -9.25
C LEU A 67 4.61 -18.31 -10.62
N VAL A 68 3.84 -18.53 -11.67
CA VAL A 68 4.20 -18.30 -13.07
C VAL A 68 3.26 -17.23 -13.64
N GLY A 69 3.81 -16.08 -14.03
CA GLY A 69 3.01 -14.94 -14.46
C GLY A 69 3.83 -13.83 -15.10
N ASN A 70 3.19 -12.69 -15.24
CA ASN A 70 3.77 -11.51 -15.86
C ASN A 70 3.95 -10.34 -14.86
N SER A 71 3.84 -9.08 -15.33
CA SER A 71 4.04 -7.89 -14.51
C SER A 71 3.00 -7.68 -13.41
N THR A 72 1.80 -8.24 -13.55
CA THR A 72 0.76 -8.15 -12.50
C THR A 72 1.05 -9.05 -11.30
N MET A 73 1.89 -10.04 -11.48
CA MET A 73 2.39 -10.94 -10.43
C MET A 73 3.81 -10.57 -9.98
N ARG A 74 4.63 -9.95 -10.86
CA ARG A 74 6.00 -9.51 -10.59
C ARG A 74 6.05 -8.12 -9.95
N THR A 75 6.88 -7.93 -8.93
CA THR A 75 7.07 -6.65 -8.24
C THR A 75 8.27 -5.89 -8.81
N GLY A 76 8.01 -5.03 -9.78
CA GLY A 76 9.04 -4.30 -10.52
C GLY A 76 9.91 -5.21 -11.40
N THR A 77 10.86 -4.62 -12.10
CA THR A 77 11.76 -5.37 -13.02
C THR A 77 12.65 -6.34 -12.24
N LEU A 78 13.19 -5.88 -11.11
CA LEU A 78 14.13 -6.65 -10.28
C LEU A 78 13.46 -7.48 -9.17
N GLY A 79 12.14 -7.48 -9.08
CA GLY A 79 11.42 -8.18 -8.02
C GLY A 79 11.35 -7.45 -6.68
N ASN A 80 11.77 -6.20 -6.63
CA ASN A 80 11.89 -5.39 -5.43
C ASN A 80 11.16 -4.04 -5.49
N GLY A 81 10.29 -3.84 -6.48
CA GLY A 81 9.50 -2.61 -6.64
C GLY A 81 10.26 -1.45 -7.32
N ASN A 82 11.39 -1.70 -7.96
CA ASN A 82 12.31 -0.67 -8.49
C ASN A 82 11.69 0.30 -9.52
N ASN A 83 10.57 -0.04 -10.11
CA ASN A 83 9.80 0.83 -11.04
C ASN A 83 8.47 1.30 -10.44
N GLY A 84 8.24 1.10 -9.16
CA GLY A 84 7.01 1.50 -8.47
C GLY A 84 5.82 0.54 -8.63
N GLN A 85 5.94 -0.48 -9.47
CA GLN A 85 4.90 -1.49 -9.66
C GLN A 85 5.05 -2.61 -8.64
N TRP A 86 3.92 -3.06 -8.08
CA TRP A 86 3.84 -4.19 -7.18
C TRP A 86 2.93 -5.26 -7.74
N GLY A 87 3.43 -6.48 -7.78
CA GLY A 87 2.66 -7.64 -8.22
C GLY A 87 2.20 -8.48 -7.03
N TRP A 88 1.03 -9.10 -7.15
CA TRP A 88 0.42 -9.87 -6.08
C TRP A 88 1.26 -11.08 -5.63
N GLY A 89 2.08 -11.62 -6.51
CA GLY A 89 2.95 -12.74 -6.18
C GLY A 89 4.00 -12.44 -5.10
N TYR A 90 4.30 -11.15 -4.84
CA TYR A 90 5.16 -10.76 -3.72
C TYR A 90 4.49 -11.02 -2.37
N PHE A 91 3.19 -10.73 -2.28
CA PHE A 91 2.42 -10.85 -1.03
C PHE A 91 1.81 -12.24 -0.83
N ALA A 92 1.90 -13.12 -1.82
CA ALA A 92 1.28 -14.45 -1.75
C ALA A 92 1.74 -15.26 -0.53
N HIS A 93 3.03 -15.20 -0.17
CA HIS A 93 3.61 -15.91 0.97
C HIS A 93 2.98 -15.53 2.32
N GLU A 94 2.44 -14.31 2.43
CA GLU A 94 1.80 -13.83 3.66
C GLU A 94 0.57 -14.67 4.04
N TYR A 95 -0.05 -15.32 3.06
CA TYR A 95 -1.26 -16.14 3.23
C TYR A 95 -0.98 -17.62 3.47
N PHE A 96 0.26 -18.09 3.27
CA PHE A 96 0.63 -19.50 3.44
C PHE A 96 1.43 -19.73 4.72
N ASP A 97 1.27 -20.92 5.30
CA ASP A 97 2.11 -21.38 6.41
C ASP A 97 3.49 -21.78 5.86
N GLU A 98 4.46 -20.88 6.03
CA GLU A 98 5.82 -21.06 5.50
C GLU A 98 6.60 -22.22 6.15
N GLU A 99 6.09 -22.78 7.24
CA GLU A 99 6.66 -24.00 7.83
C GLU A 99 6.20 -25.27 7.10
N GLN A 100 5.12 -25.19 6.31
CA GLN A 100 4.57 -26.33 5.57
C GLN A 100 4.75 -26.21 4.06
N ILE A 101 4.80 -25.00 3.52
CA ILE A 101 4.96 -24.73 2.09
C ILE A 101 5.69 -23.41 1.88
N THR A 102 6.60 -23.36 0.93
CA THR A 102 7.25 -22.09 0.53
C THR A 102 6.70 -21.58 -0.79
N VAL A 103 6.75 -20.27 -1.02
CA VAL A 103 6.26 -19.63 -2.24
C VAL A 103 7.42 -19.04 -3.03
N GLU A 104 7.55 -19.44 -4.29
CA GLU A 104 8.53 -18.88 -5.23
C GLU A 104 7.84 -18.12 -6.35
N ASN A 105 8.10 -16.83 -6.46
CA ASN A 105 7.57 -16.00 -7.53
C ASN A 105 8.54 -15.94 -8.71
N HIS A 106 8.26 -16.72 -9.76
CA HIS A 106 9.03 -16.78 -11.00
C HIS A 106 8.50 -15.84 -12.09
N ALA A 107 7.48 -15.05 -11.81
CA ALA A 107 6.90 -14.12 -12.77
C ALA A 107 7.93 -13.13 -13.32
N LEU A 108 7.75 -12.72 -14.57
CA LEU A 108 8.56 -11.69 -15.22
C LEU A 108 7.68 -10.74 -16.03
N GLY A 109 7.85 -9.43 -15.81
CA GLY A 109 7.09 -8.40 -16.51
C GLY A 109 7.26 -8.47 -18.02
N GLY A 110 6.18 -8.17 -18.77
CA GLY A 110 6.18 -8.16 -20.23
C GLY A 110 6.10 -9.52 -20.91
N THR A 111 6.17 -10.63 -20.16
CA THR A 111 6.05 -11.98 -20.73
C THR A 111 4.61 -12.37 -21.02
N SER A 112 4.43 -13.13 -22.09
CA SER A 112 3.20 -13.81 -22.49
C SER A 112 3.26 -15.30 -22.17
N SER A 113 2.19 -16.04 -22.41
CA SER A 113 2.18 -17.50 -22.34
C SER A 113 3.28 -18.14 -23.20
N ARG A 114 3.45 -17.61 -24.43
CA ARG A 114 4.50 -18.03 -25.37
C ARG A 114 5.91 -17.70 -24.90
N THR A 115 6.18 -16.43 -24.61
CA THR A 115 7.56 -15.99 -24.30
C THR A 115 8.03 -16.50 -22.94
N PHE A 116 7.14 -16.66 -21.99
CA PHE A 116 7.51 -17.31 -20.73
C PHE A 116 7.81 -18.80 -20.94
N TYR A 117 6.96 -19.53 -21.69
CA TYR A 117 7.17 -20.93 -21.99
C TYR A 117 8.50 -21.19 -22.68
N ASN A 118 8.78 -20.45 -23.75
CA ASN A 118 9.95 -20.70 -24.58
C ASN A 118 11.28 -20.27 -23.92
N ARG A 119 11.26 -19.25 -23.03
CA ARG A 119 12.48 -18.60 -22.54
C ARG A 119 12.78 -18.84 -21.07
N LEU A 120 11.75 -19.01 -20.23
CA LEU A 120 11.87 -19.01 -18.78
C LEU A 120 11.41 -20.31 -18.13
N TRP A 121 10.41 -20.94 -18.72
CA TRP A 121 9.79 -22.15 -18.19
C TRP A 121 10.76 -23.32 -18.02
N PRO A 122 11.71 -23.59 -18.95
CA PRO A 122 12.68 -24.67 -18.76
C PRO A 122 13.50 -24.55 -17.48
N ASP A 123 13.80 -23.33 -17.04
CA ASP A 123 14.53 -23.11 -15.79
C ASP A 123 13.63 -23.31 -14.56
N VAL A 124 12.38 -22.88 -14.62
CA VAL A 124 11.40 -23.12 -13.54
C VAL A 124 11.15 -24.62 -13.37
N LEU A 125 10.97 -25.33 -14.49
CA LEU A 125 10.68 -26.76 -14.50
C LEU A 125 11.76 -27.62 -13.84
N LYS A 126 13.02 -27.15 -13.81
CA LYS A 126 14.14 -27.88 -13.16
C LYS A 126 13.93 -28.06 -11.66
N GLY A 127 13.35 -27.07 -10.97
CA GLY A 127 13.14 -27.10 -9.52
C GLY A 127 11.85 -27.78 -9.07
N ILE A 128 10.93 -28.02 -10.00
CA ILE A 128 9.62 -28.63 -9.69
C ILE A 128 9.81 -30.13 -9.40
N ARG A 129 9.23 -30.58 -8.30
CA ARG A 129 9.22 -31.97 -7.83
C ARG A 129 7.80 -32.49 -7.61
N LYS A 130 7.69 -33.78 -7.41
CA LYS A 130 6.42 -34.42 -7.04
C LYS A 130 5.85 -33.79 -5.77
N GLY A 131 4.55 -33.47 -5.82
CA GLY A 131 3.82 -32.86 -4.70
C GLY A 131 3.87 -31.34 -4.67
N ASP A 132 4.67 -30.69 -5.53
CA ASP A 132 4.68 -29.24 -5.67
C ASP A 132 3.41 -28.70 -6.34
N TRP A 133 3.20 -27.39 -6.22
CA TRP A 133 2.08 -26.69 -6.81
C TRP A 133 2.57 -25.62 -7.78
N VAL A 134 1.87 -25.43 -8.89
CA VAL A 134 2.18 -24.39 -9.88
C VAL A 134 0.93 -23.61 -10.22
N ILE A 135 0.92 -22.32 -9.90
CA ILE A 135 -0.12 -21.38 -10.31
C ILE A 135 0.36 -20.64 -11.55
N ILE A 136 -0.48 -20.59 -12.58
CA ILE A 136 -0.20 -19.94 -13.86
C ILE A 136 -1.26 -18.87 -14.12
N GLU A 137 -0.82 -17.60 -14.20
CA GLU A 137 -1.63 -16.42 -14.53
C GLU A 137 -0.95 -15.65 -15.67
N LEU A 138 -1.32 -15.96 -16.91
CA LEU A 138 -0.78 -15.37 -18.14
C LEU A 138 -1.92 -14.97 -19.10
N GLY A 139 -1.67 -14.03 -20.00
CA GLY A 139 -2.64 -13.54 -20.97
C GLY A 139 -2.64 -12.03 -21.20
N HIS A 140 -2.19 -11.22 -20.22
CA HIS A 140 -2.15 -9.75 -20.37
C HIS A 140 -1.30 -9.28 -21.54
N ASN A 141 -0.30 -10.06 -21.95
CA ASN A 141 0.70 -9.73 -22.97
C ASN A 141 0.60 -10.59 -24.23
N ASP A 142 -0.42 -11.39 -24.37
CA ASP A 142 -0.57 -12.39 -25.43
C ASP A 142 -1.14 -11.82 -26.74
N ASN A 143 -1.47 -10.53 -26.76
CA ASN A 143 -1.87 -9.80 -27.97
C ASN A 143 -0.68 -9.11 -28.64
N GLY A 144 -0.81 -8.83 -29.93
CA GLY A 144 0.12 -8.04 -30.72
C GLY A 144 0.75 -8.82 -31.87
N PRO A 145 1.90 -8.36 -32.38
CA PRO A 145 2.58 -9.04 -33.47
C PRO A 145 3.18 -10.39 -33.08
N TYR A 146 3.21 -11.31 -34.02
CA TYR A 146 3.81 -12.63 -33.83
C TYR A 146 5.33 -12.65 -34.13
N ASP A 147 5.82 -11.79 -35.00
CA ASP A 147 7.14 -11.88 -35.62
C ASP A 147 8.01 -10.62 -35.51
N HIS A 148 7.48 -9.53 -34.97
CA HIS A 148 8.23 -8.28 -34.82
C HIS A 148 7.94 -7.54 -33.53
N GLY A 149 8.73 -6.52 -33.23
CA GLY A 149 8.63 -5.77 -31.98
C GLY A 149 8.86 -6.67 -30.78
N ARG A 150 7.87 -6.80 -29.91
CA ARG A 150 7.98 -7.72 -28.78
C ARG A 150 7.81 -9.19 -29.15
N ALA A 151 7.25 -9.50 -30.33
CA ALA A 151 7.02 -10.85 -30.86
C ALA A 151 6.52 -11.84 -29.78
N ARG A 152 5.49 -11.44 -29.04
CA ARG A 152 5.04 -12.17 -27.84
C ARG A 152 3.62 -12.74 -27.94
N ALA A 153 2.89 -12.38 -28.99
CA ALA A 153 1.53 -12.84 -29.16
C ALA A 153 1.44 -14.36 -29.28
N SER A 154 0.42 -14.94 -28.66
CA SER A 154 -0.08 -16.29 -28.92
C SER A 154 -1.26 -16.22 -29.89
N ILE A 155 -1.54 -17.30 -30.63
CA ILE A 155 -2.73 -17.39 -31.46
C ILE A 155 -3.96 -17.40 -30.55
N PRO A 156 -5.01 -16.58 -30.81
CA PRO A 156 -6.23 -16.58 -30.03
C PRO A 156 -6.92 -17.96 -29.99
N GLY A 157 -7.50 -18.28 -28.84
CA GLY A 157 -8.32 -19.48 -28.70
C GLY A 157 -7.63 -20.66 -28.02
N ILE A 158 -8.30 -21.81 -28.07
CA ILE A 158 -7.89 -23.04 -27.38
C ILE A 158 -7.67 -24.22 -28.34
N GLY A 159 -7.62 -23.98 -29.65
CA GLY A 159 -7.38 -24.99 -30.66
C GLY A 159 -5.93 -25.51 -30.67
N LYS A 160 -5.56 -26.14 -31.78
CA LYS A 160 -4.21 -26.68 -32.02
C LYS A 160 -3.52 -25.99 -33.20
N GLU A 161 -4.07 -24.88 -33.64
CA GLU A 161 -3.53 -24.08 -34.76
C GLU A 161 -2.12 -23.62 -34.43
N THR A 162 -1.28 -23.58 -35.45
CA THR A 162 0.11 -23.15 -35.38
C THR A 162 0.42 -22.13 -36.47
N LEU A 163 1.42 -21.31 -36.25
CA LEU A 163 1.95 -20.36 -37.22
C LEU A 163 3.48 -20.36 -37.12
N ASP A 164 4.16 -20.71 -38.18
CA ASP A 164 5.61 -20.60 -38.25
C ASP A 164 5.99 -19.16 -38.61
N VAL A 165 6.87 -18.58 -37.82
CA VAL A 165 7.35 -17.20 -37.98
C VAL A 165 8.87 -17.15 -37.94
N THR A 166 9.42 -16.12 -38.56
CA THR A 166 10.82 -15.73 -38.33
C THR A 166 10.82 -14.38 -37.63
N ILE A 167 11.38 -14.31 -36.44
CA ILE A 167 11.47 -13.07 -35.68
C ILE A 167 12.35 -12.08 -36.43
N GLN A 168 11.78 -10.93 -36.80
CA GLN A 168 12.44 -9.95 -37.66
C GLN A 168 13.72 -9.38 -37.06
N GLU A 169 13.72 -9.13 -35.72
CA GLU A 169 14.85 -8.55 -35.01
C GLU A 169 16.01 -9.51 -34.80
N THR A 170 15.78 -10.83 -34.81
CA THR A 170 16.81 -11.83 -34.46
C THR A 170 17.04 -12.90 -35.52
N GLY A 171 16.16 -13.00 -36.52
CA GLY A 171 16.18 -14.07 -37.50
C GLY A 171 15.82 -15.48 -36.95
N VAL A 172 15.44 -15.58 -35.71
CA VAL A 172 15.07 -16.86 -35.07
C VAL A 172 13.75 -17.36 -35.65
N LYS A 173 13.73 -18.61 -36.08
CA LYS A 173 12.51 -19.31 -36.51
C LYS A 173 11.80 -19.90 -35.28
N GLU A 174 10.50 -19.71 -35.22
CA GLU A 174 9.69 -20.16 -34.10
C GLU A 174 8.28 -20.57 -34.56
N THR A 175 7.75 -21.66 -34.00
CA THR A 175 6.35 -22.04 -34.16
C THR A 175 5.52 -21.43 -33.03
N VAL A 176 4.57 -20.58 -33.42
CA VAL A 176 3.60 -19.96 -32.48
C VAL A 176 2.39 -20.88 -32.37
N TYR A 177 1.95 -21.11 -31.15
CA TYR A 177 0.77 -21.91 -30.81
C TYR A 177 -0.38 -21.04 -30.33
N THR A 178 -1.57 -21.64 -30.21
CA THR A 178 -2.68 -20.98 -29.52
C THR A 178 -2.37 -20.77 -28.04
N PHE A 179 -3.00 -19.76 -27.45
CA PHE A 179 -2.94 -19.55 -25.99
C PHE A 179 -3.28 -20.84 -25.23
N GLY A 180 -4.35 -21.51 -25.64
CA GLY A 180 -4.78 -22.76 -25.00
C GLY A 180 -3.77 -23.88 -25.15
N GLU A 181 -3.03 -23.95 -26.28
CA GLU A 181 -1.99 -24.96 -26.43
C GLU A 181 -0.80 -24.69 -25.50
N TYR A 182 -0.40 -23.43 -25.32
CA TYR A 182 0.62 -23.10 -24.31
C TYR A 182 0.17 -23.51 -22.91
N MET A 183 -1.09 -23.25 -22.55
CA MET A 183 -1.63 -23.69 -21.25
C MET A 183 -1.60 -25.22 -21.09
N ARG A 184 -1.96 -25.98 -22.13
CA ARG A 184 -1.89 -27.46 -22.10
C ARG A 184 -0.46 -27.96 -21.91
N ARG A 185 0.52 -27.32 -22.55
CA ARG A 185 1.93 -27.67 -22.41
C ARG A 185 2.44 -27.45 -20.98
N TYR A 186 2.17 -26.28 -20.39
CA TYR A 186 2.46 -26.07 -18.96
C TYR A 186 1.85 -27.15 -18.08
N ILE A 187 0.57 -27.45 -18.28
CA ILE A 187 -0.16 -28.46 -17.50
C ILE A 187 0.49 -29.86 -17.66
N ALA A 188 0.82 -30.23 -18.88
CA ALA A 188 1.44 -31.52 -19.16
C ALA A 188 2.83 -31.66 -18.50
N ASP A 189 3.64 -30.61 -18.59
CA ASP A 189 4.99 -30.58 -17.99
C ASP A 189 4.90 -30.67 -16.45
N VAL A 190 3.99 -29.93 -15.82
CA VAL A 190 3.76 -29.97 -14.37
C VAL A 190 3.30 -31.36 -13.93
N LYS A 191 2.32 -31.94 -14.63
CA LYS A 191 1.83 -33.30 -14.35
C LYS A 191 2.91 -34.36 -14.54
N ALA A 192 3.77 -34.21 -15.54
CA ALA A 192 4.90 -35.11 -15.77
C ALA A 192 5.92 -35.10 -14.62
N LYS A 193 6.03 -33.99 -13.88
CA LYS A 193 6.82 -33.89 -12.63
C LYS A 193 6.11 -34.49 -11.41
N GLY A 194 4.84 -34.91 -11.55
CA GLY A 194 4.04 -35.35 -10.41
C GLY A 194 3.57 -34.18 -9.53
N ALA A 195 3.58 -32.96 -10.05
CA ALA A 195 3.14 -31.74 -9.40
C ALA A 195 1.71 -31.34 -9.82
N HIS A 196 1.15 -30.35 -9.16
CA HIS A 196 -0.27 -29.95 -9.27
C HIS A 196 -0.41 -28.59 -9.97
N PRO A 197 -0.90 -28.55 -11.23
CA PRO A 197 -1.13 -27.28 -11.92
C PRO A 197 -2.47 -26.66 -11.52
N ILE A 198 -2.49 -25.32 -11.43
CA ILE A 198 -3.68 -24.49 -11.24
C ILE A 198 -3.62 -23.36 -12.26
N LEU A 199 -4.70 -23.11 -13.00
CA LEU A 199 -4.83 -21.91 -13.82
C LEU A 199 -5.63 -20.83 -13.08
N MET A 200 -5.22 -19.58 -13.25
CA MET A 200 -5.96 -18.41 -12.78
C MET A 200 -6.35 -17.50 -13.95
N SER A 201 -7.51 -16.83 -13.83
CA SER A 201 -7.82 -15.70 -14.70
C SER A 201 -6.95 -14.49 -14.36
N LEU A 202 -6.91 -13.53 -15.28
CA LEU A 202 -6.09 -12.32 -15.15
C LEU A 202 -6.59 -11.41 -14.01
N THR A 203 -5.70 -10.66 -13.40
CA THR A 203 -6.10 -9.57 -12.49
C THR A 203 -6.98 -8.54 -13.21
N PRO A 204 -7.98 -7.92 -12.55
CA PRO A 204 -8.78 -6.88 -13.17
C PRO A 204 -7.95 -5.60 -13.38
N ARG A 205 -8.42 -4.76 -14.29
CA ARG A 205 -7.87 -3.42 -14.54
C ARG A 205 -8.71 -2.37 -13.80
N ASN A 206 -8.14 -1.22 -13.51
CA ASN A 206 -8.93 -0.05 -13.11
C ASN A 206 -9.66 0.51 -14.34
N ALA A 207 -10.66 -0.21 -14.78
CA ALA A 207 -11.48 0.13 -15.95
C ALA A 207 -12.94 -0.17 -15.62
N TRP A 208 -13.75 0.86 -15.62
CA TRP A 208 -15.18 0.80 -15.31
C TRP A 208 -15.97 0.75 -16.62
N GLN A 209 -17.16 0.16 -16.63
CA GLN A 209 -17.94 -0.01 -17.86
C GLN A 209 -18.23 1.33 -18.53
N ASP A 210 -18.55 2.35 -17.71
CA ASP A 210 -18.71 3.73 -18.15
C ASP A 210 -18.34 4.71 -17.01
N ALA A 211 -18.49 6.03 -17.28
CA ALA A 211 -18.12 7.07 -16.31
C ALA A 211 -18.90 6.99 -15.01
N ASP A 212 -20.16 6.62 -15.05
CA ASP A 212 -21.06 6.56 -13.89
C ASP A 212 -21.23 5.15 -13.33
N SER A 213 -20.73 4.13 -14.04
CA SER A 213 -20.84 2.74 -13.65
C SER A 213 -20.11 2.45 -12.34
N THR A 214 -20.70 1.60 -11.52
CA THR A 214 -20.08 0.98 -10.34
C THR A 214 -19.48 -0.40 -10.66
N ILE A 215 -19.52 -0.82 -11.93
CA ILE A 215 -19.10 -2.14 -12.39
C ILE A 215 -17.75 -2.05 -13.09
N ILE A 216 -16.79 -2.82 -12.61
CA ILE A 216 -15.48 -3.02 -13.25
C ILE A 216 -15.66 -3.85 -14.53
N THR A 217 -15.00 -3.41 -15.60
CA THR A 217 -14.94 -4.20 -16.84
C THR A 217 -14.16 -5.48 -16.60
N ARG A 218 -14.80 -6.62 -16.80
CA ARG A 218 -14.14 -7.94 -16.70
C ARG A 218 -13.21 -8.16 -17.89
N VAL A 219 -12.11 -8.86 -17.66
CA VAL A 219 -11.19 -9.29 -18.72
C VAL A 219 -11.30 -10.80 -19.00
N ASN A 220 -12.50 -11.33 -18.82
CA ASN A 220 -12.83 -12.76 -18.86
C ASN A 220 -13.41 -13.23 -20.19
N GLU A 221 -13.45 -12.40 -21.23
CA GLU A 221 -14.08 -12.77 -22.52
C GLU A 221 -13.08 -13.42 -23.49
N THR A 222 -11.79 -13.35 -23.20
CA THR A 222 -10.73 -13.89 -24.05
C THR A 222 -9.81 -14.82 -23.25
N PHE A 223 -8.64 -14.36 -22.84
CA PHE A 223 -7.62 -15.19 -22.19
C PHE A 223 -8.09 -15.82 -20.89
N GLY A 224 -8.87 -15.09 -20.07
CA GLY A 224 -9.48 -15.65 -18.86
C GLY A 224 -10.48 -16.77 -19.17
N LEU A 225 -11.33 -16.57 -20.19
CA LEU A 225 -12.26 -17.59 -20.68
C LEU A 225 -11.51 -18.81 -21.22
N TRP A 226 -10.49 -18.58 -22.04
CA TRP A 226 -9.71 -19.68 -22.62
C TRP A 226 -8.95 -20.47 -21.55
N ALA A 227 -8.38 -19.82 -20.55
CA ALA A 227 -7.78 -20.48 -19.40
C ALA A 227 -8.80 -21.38 -18.67
N LYS A 228 -10.00 -20.85 -18.39
CA LYS A 228 -11.11 -21.61 -17.78
C LYS A 228 -11.52 -22.83 -18.62
N GLN A 229 -11.63 -22.65 -19.93
CA GLN A 229 -11.99 -23.73 -20.85
C GLN A 229 -10.93 -24.84 -20.90
N VAL A 230 -9.63 -24.45 -20.92
CA VAL A 230 -8.51 -25.40 -20.87
C VAL A 230 -8.52 -26.14 -19.54
N ALA A 231 -8.60 -25.44 -18.42
CA ALA A 231 -8.63 -26.06 -17.09
C ALA A 231 -9.74 -27.10 -16.96
N LYS A 232 -10.95 -26.77 -17.47
CA LYS A 232 -12.08 -27.71 -17.51
C LYS A 232 -11.77 -28.94 -18.35
N LYS A 233 -11.20 -28.79 -19.55
CA LYS A 233 -10.85 -29.93 -20.44
C LYS A 233 -9.75 -30.79 -19.84
N GLU A 234 -8.75 -30.19 -19.23
CA GLU A 234 -7.61 -30.87 -18.61
C GLU A 234 -7.90 -31.39 -17.19
N ARG A 235 -9.11 -31.12 -16.67
CA ARG A 235 -9.59 -31.53 -15.33
C ARG A 235 -8.64 -31.08 -14.22
N ILE A 236 -8.26 -29.80 -14.24
CA ILE A 236 -7.45 -29.14 -13.21
C ILE A 236 -8.23 -27.98 -12.60
N PRO A 237 -7.84 -27.50 -11.40
CA PRO A 237 -8.45 -26.33 -10.78
C PRO A 237 -8.28 -25.07 -11.62
N PHE A 238 -9.34 -24.24 -11.64
CA PHE A 238 -9.34 -22.90 -12.19
C PHE A 238 -9.86 -21.92 -11.12
N ILE A 239 -9.11 -20.85 -10.85
CA ILE A 239 -9.51 -19.79 -9.92
C ILE A 239 -9.81 -18.54 -10.71
N ASP A 240 -11.01 -18.01 -10.58
CA ASP A 240 -11.42 -16.76 -11.23
C ASP A 240 -10.98 -15.54 -10.42
N LEU A 241 -9.66 -15.29 -10.44
CA LEU A 241 -9.05 -14.15 -9.75
C LEU A 241 -9.64 -12.81 -10.20
N ASN A 242 -9.97 -12.70 -11.50
CA ASN A 242 -10.59 -11.50 -12.07
C ASN A 242 -11.90 -11.16 -11.38
N GLU A 243 -12.79 -12.14 -11.28
CA GLU A 243 -14.12 -11.96 -10.67
C GLU A 243 -14.02 -11.62 -9.19
N ILE A 244 -13.22 -12.39 -8.43
CA ILE A 244 -13.07 -12.19 -6.99
C ILE A 244 -12.53 -10.79 -6.68
N THR A 245 -11.47 -10.36 -7.37
CA THR A 245 -10.89 -9.04 -7.15
C THR A 245 -11.79 -7.91 -7.66
N ALA A 246 -12.44 -8.10 -8.82
CA ALA A 246 -13.33 -7.08 -9.38
C ALA A 246 -14.52 -6.80 -8.46
N GLN A 247 -15.12 -7.82 -7.84
CA GLN A 247 -16.18 -7.63 -6.83
C GLN A 247 -15.69 -6.82 -5.62
N LYS A 248 -14.44 -7.03 -5.18
CA LYS A 248 -13.84 -6.21 -4.12
C LYS A 248 -13.67 -4.76 -4.57
N PHE A 249 -13.17 -4.54 -5.78
CA PHE A 249 -13.00 -3.20 -6.34
C PHE A 249 -14.34 -2.46 -6.52
N GLU A 250 -15.40 -3.14 -6.94
CA GLU A 250 -16.74 -2.58 -7.03
C GLU A 250 -17.26 -2.14 -5.67
N LYS A 251 -17.04 -2.95 -4.64
CA LYS A 251 -17.38 -2.61 -3.26
C LYS A 251 -16.57 -1.42 -2.73
N PHE A 252 -15.29 -1.32 -3.07
CA PHE A 252 -14.44 -0.20 -2.66
C PHE A 252 -14.81 1.12 -3.33
N GLY A 253 -15.35 1.06 -4.55
CA GLY A 253 -15.69 2.23 -5.34
C GLY A 253 -14.49 2.86 -6.07
N LYS A 254 -14.80 3.68 -7.09
CA LYS A 254 -13.81 4.26 -8.01
C LYS A 254 -12.69 5.02 -7.31
N GLU A 255 -13.03 5.85 -6.33
CA GLU A 255 -12.05 6.72 -5.67
C GLU A 255 -11.03 5.91 -4.88
N LYS A 256 -11.46 4.91 -4.12
CA LYS A 256 -10.55 4.02 -3.40
C LYS A 256 -9.72 3.15 -4.35
N VAL A 257 -10.31 2.66 -5.43
CA VAL A 257 -9.61 1.82 -6.42
C VAL A 257 -8.48 2.58 -7.14
N LYS A 258 -8.55 3.92 -7.28
CA LYS A 258 -7.41 4.71 -7.78
C LYS A 258 -6.14 4.48 -6.97
N TYR A 259 -6.24 4.25 -5.67
CA TYR A 259 -5.10 3.95 -4.77
C TYR A 259 -4.53 2.54 -4.97
N MET A 260 -5.29 1.65 -5.63
CA MET A 260 -4.85 0.28 -5.92
C MET A 260 -3.94 0.18 -7.14
N PHE A 261 -3.78 1.28 -7.90
CA PHE A 261 -3.00 1.31 -9.14
C PHE A 261 -1.93 2.39 -9.08
N TYR A 262 -0.82 2.13 -9.77
CA TYR A 262 0.31 3.05 -9.85
C TYR A 262 0.51 3.47 -11.31
N LEU A 263 0.30 4.75 -11.61
CA LEU A 263 0.46 5.42 -12.90
C LEU A 263 -0.41 4.92 -14.07
N ASP A 264 -0.81 3.66 -14.11
CA ASP A 264 -1.68 3.15 -15.18
C ASP A 264 -2.84 2.31 -14.62
N ARG A 265 -3.71 1.82 -15.50
CA ARG A 265 -4.90 1.06 -15.13
C ARG A 265 -4.68 -0.46 -14.98
N ILE A 266 -3.45 -0.95 -15.18
CA ILE A 266 -3.12 -2.40 -15.21
C ILE A 266 -2.24 -2.78 -14.03
N HIS A 267 -1.19 -1.99 -13.79
CA HIS A 267 -0.16 -2.29 -12.82
C HIS A 267 -0.50 -1.71 -11.46
N THR A 268 -0.57 -2.58 -10.49
CA THR A 268 -1.02 -2.23 -9.13
C THR A 268 0.06 -1.53 -8.31
N SER A 269 -0.39 -0.70 -7.37
CA SER A 269 0.38 -0.29 -6.20
C SER A 269 0.51 -1.47 -5.22
N ALA A 270 1.26 -1.32 -4.14
CA ALA A 270 1.32 -2.33 -3.09
C ALA A 270 -0.07 -2.65 -2.49
N PHE A 271 -0.95 -1.65 -2.36
CA PHE A 271 -2.33 -1.84 -1.89
C PHE A 271 -3.13 -2.74 -2.84
N GLY A 272 -3.11 -2.46 -4.14
CA GLY A 272 -3.81 -3.29 -5.12
C GLY A 272 -3.22 -4.69 -5.25
N ALA A 273 -1.90 -4.82 -5.14
CA ALA A 273 -1.24 -6.12 -5.15
C ALA A 273 -1.64 -6.99 -3.95
N ARG A 274 -1.81 -6.40 -2.75
CA ARG A 274 -2.33 -7.12 -1.57
C ARG A 274 -3.77 -7.58 -1.77
N VAL A 275 -4.64 -6.75 -2.34
CA VAL A 275 -6.02 -7.14 -2.66
C VAL A 275 -6.05 -8.33 -3.64
N ASN A 276 -5.19 -8.32 -4.66
CA ASN A 276 -5.08 -9.45 -5.59
C ASN A 276 -4.54 -10.72 -4.91
N ALA A 277 -3.55 -10.61 -4.01
CA ALA A 277 -3.00 -11.74 -3.26
C ALA A 277 -4.05 -12.35 -2.31
N GLU A 278 -4.78 -11.49 -1.60
CA GLU A 278 -5.93 -11.90 -0.77
C GLU A 278 -6.99 -12.62 -1.60
N SER A 279 -7.33 -12.08 -2.77
CA SER A 279 -8.31 -12.69 -3.67
C SER A 279 -7.84 -14.05 -4.21
N ALA A 280 -6.54 -14.19 -4.49
CA ALA A 280 -5.96 -15.48 -4.88
C ALA A 280 -6.07 -16.51 -3.74
N ALA A 281 -5.72 -16.12 -2.51
CA ALA A 281 -5.86 -16.98 -1.33
C ALA A 281 -7.31 -17.34 -1.03
N GLU A 282 -8.24 -16.39 -1.18
CA GLU A 282 -9.69 -16.62 -1.06
C GLU A 282 -10.19 -17.61 -2.09
N GLY A 283 -9.78 -17.44 -3.36
CA GLY A 283 -10.12 -18.37 -4.44
C GLY A 283 -9.61 -19.79 -4.18
N ILE A 284 -8.39 -19.94 -3.65
CA ILE A 284 -7.83 -21.23 -3.24
C ILE A 284 -8.66 -21.84 -2.09
N ARG A 285 -8.98 -21.05 -1.07
CA ARG A 285 -9.72 -21.49 0.12
C ARG A 285 -11.13 -21.98 -0.24
N ASN A 286 -11.80 -21.25 -1.14
CA ASN A 286 -13.19 -21.51 -1.49
C ASN A 286 -13.34 -22.57 -2.60
N TYR A 287 -12.25 -23.00 -3.24
CA TYR A 287 -12.31 -24.03 -4.26
C TYR A 287 -12.50 -25.41 -3.63
N LYS A 288 -13.68 -26.01 -3.83
CA LYS A 288 -14.04 -27.28 -3.21
C LYS A 288 -13.06 -28.40 -3.59
N GLY A 289 -12.42 -29.00 -2.59
CA GLY A 289 -11.53 -30.15 -2.76
C GLY A 289 -10.11 -29.79 -3.24
N LEU A 290 -9.73 -28.52 -3.24
CA LEU A 290 -8.35 -28.12 -3.56
C LEU A 290 -7.43 -28.30 -2.33
N GLU A 291 -6.58 -29.31 -2.37
CA GLU A 291 -5.68 -29.63 -1.25
C GLU A 291 -4.67 -28.54 -0.93
N LEU A 292 -4.36 -27.65 -1.88
CA LEU A 292 -3.50 -26.48 -1.61
C LEU A 292 -4.04 -25.62 -0.48
N ALA A 293 -5.37 -25.59 -0.27
CA ALA A 293 -6.01 -24.79 0.77
C ALA A 293 -5.57 -25.18 2.20
N ARG A 294 -5.09 -26.40 2.42
CA ARG A 294 -4.61 -26.87 3.74
C ARG A 294 -3.36 -26.14 4.23
N TYR A 295 -2.61 -25.55 3.30
CA TYR A 295 -1.40 -24.79 3.60
C TYR A 295 -1.67 -23.30 3.83
N LEU A 296 -2.90 -22.83 3.65
CA LEU A 296 -3.26 -21.45 3.95
C LEU A 296 -3.33 -21.24 5.47
N LYS A 297 -2.77 -20.13 5.91
CA LYS A 297 -2.95 -19.67 7.29
C LYS A 297 -4.45 -19.55 7.60
N PRO A 298 -4.87 -19.84 8.82
CA PRO A 298 -6.23 -19.54 9.26
C PRO A 298 -6.55 -18.07 9.02
N ILE A 299 -7.80 -17.75 8.69
CA ILE A 299 -8.26 -16.36 8.76
C ILE A 299 -8.27 -16.01 10.24
N GLU A 300 -7.33 -15.18 10.65
CA GLU A 300 -7.39 -14.59 11.99
C GLU A 300 -8.69 -13.77 12.05
N LYS A 301 -9.59 -14.19 12.91
CA LYS A 301 -10.69 -13.31 13.31
C LYS A 301 -10.03 -12.15 14.03
N ASP A 302 -10.15 -10.97 13.48
CA ASP A 302 -9.62 -9.77 14.10
C ASP A 302 -10.28 -9.57 15.47
N THR A 303 -9.57 -10.03 16.51
CA THR A 303 -10.06 -9.99 17.89
C THR A 303 -9.76 -8.63 18.55
N LEU A 304 -9.09 -7.72 17.83
CA LEU A 304 -8.49 -6.53 18.44
C LEU A 304 -9.48 -5.44 18.83
N THR A 305 -10.69 -5.49 18.33
CA THR A 305 -11.58 -4.35 18.45
C THR A 305 -12.99 -4.71 18.80
N GLY A 306 -13.22 -5.97 19.09
CA GLY A 306 -14.50 -6.43 19.64
C GLY A 306 -14.59 -6.35 21.17
N ALA A 307 -13.45 -6.16 21.85
CA ALA A 307 -13.39 -6.31 23.31
C ALA A 307 -14.23 -5.26 24.06
N THR A 308 -14.31 -4.04 23.51
CA THR A 308 -15.05 -2.94 24.12
C THR A 308 -16.35 -2.58 23.38
N ARG A 309 -16.59 -3.15 22.20
CA ARG A 309 -17.80 -2.86 21.43
C ARG A 309 -19.05 -3.39 22.13
N ARG A 310 -19.96 -2.47 22.44
CA ARG A 310 -21.28 -2.77 22.99
C ARG A 310 -22.33 -2.80 21.87
N LYS A 311 -23.29 -3.73 21.97
CA LYS A 311 -24.33 -3.89 20.95
C LYS A 311 -25.18 -2.62 20.81
N GLY A 312 -25.24 -2.07 19.59
CA GLY A 312 -26.04 -0.90 19.26
C GLY A 312 -25.43 0.44 19.71
N ILE A 313 -24.23 0.43 20.26
CA ILE A 313 -23.50 1.63 20.67
C ILE A 313 -22.37 1.89 19.67
N PRO A 314 -22.29 3.08 19.03
CA PRO A 314 -21.20 3.40 18.13
C PRO A 314 -19.86 3.53 18.86
N MET A 315 -18.79 3.40 18.12
CA MET A 315 -17.43 3.61 18.63
C MET A 315 -16.81 4.87 18.05
N LEU A 316 -16.01 5.53 18.86
CA LEU A 316 -15.09 6.58 18.47
C LEU A 316 -13.66 6.05 18.53
N PHE A 317 -13.04 5.87 17.39
CA PHE A 317 -11.62 5.52 17.29
C PHE A 317 -10.76 6.79 17.16
N THR A 318 -9.66 6.87 17.90
CA THR A 318 -8.67 7.92 17.71
C THR A 318 -7.38 7.32 17.15
N ILE A 319 -6.86 7.89 16.06
CA ILE A 319 -5.59 7.50 15.46
C ILE A 319 -4.66 8.71 15.35
N GLY A 320 -3.36 8.45 15.45
CA GLY A 320 -2.36 9.52 15.40
C GLY A 320 -1.00 9.10 15.95
N ASP A 321 -0.23 10.10 16.28
CA ASP A 321 1.13 9.99 16.81
C ASP A 321 1.21 10.05 18.35
N SER A 322 2.38 10.44 18.90
CA SER A 322 2.60 10.55 20.34
C SER A 322 1.72 11.61 21.04
N THR A 323 1.30 12.64 20.32
CA THR A 323 0.46 13.71 20.89
C THR A 323 -1.00 13.29 21.05
N VAL A 324 -1.38 12.15 20.48
CA VAL A 324 -2.67 11.49 20.65
C VAL A 324 -2.56 10.31 21.63
N LYS A 325 -1.45 9.57 21.59
CA LYS A 325 -1.27 8.36 22.40
C LYS A 325 -1.06 8.67 23.87
N ASN A 326 -1.70 7.85 24.74
CA ASN A 326 -1.32 7.78 26.14
C ASN A 326 0.04 7.09 26.29
N ARG A 327 0.95 7.70 27.06
CA ARG A 327 2.29 7.17 27.29
C ARG A 327 2.56 6.83 28.75
N ASP A 328 2.12 7.71 29.65
CA ASP A 328 2.41 7.59 31.07
C ASP A 328 1.12 7.50 31.88
N THR A 329 1.21 6.90 33.05
CA THR A 329 0.13 6.83 34.04
C THR A 329 0.33 7.86 35.16
N GLU A 330 1.48 8.55 35.17
CA GLU A 330 1.83 9.56 36.16
C GLU A 330 1.36 10.94 35.71
N GLU A 331 0.92 11.76 36.64
CA GLU A 331 0.33 13.07 36.39
C GLU A 331 1.32 14.02 35.66
N ASP A 332 2.61 13.93 36.00
CA ASP A 332 3.70 14.68 35.38
C ASP A 332 4.32 14.00 34.16
N GLY A 333 3.71 12.94 33.68
CA GLY A 333 4.12 12.20 32.48
C GLY A 333 3.79 12.89 31.17
N MET A 334 4.13 12.22 30.04
CA MET A 334 3.75 12.66 28.70
C MET A 334 2.40 12.05 28.31
N TRP A 335 1.41 12.91 28.09
CA TRP A 335 0.04 12.54 27.80
C TRP A 335 -0.40 12.98 26.41
N GLY A 336 -1.05 12.11 25.68
CA GLY A 336 -1.75 12.48 24.46
C GLY A 336 -3.22 12.78 24.72
N TRP A 337 -3.83 13.67 23.97
CA TRP A 337 -5.23 14.04 24.14
C TRP A 337 -6.20 12.86 23.96
N GLY A 338 -5.82 11.86 23.17
CA GLY A 338 -6.63 10.66 22.95
C GLY A 338 -6.80 9.78 24.20
N SER A 339 -5.96 9.96 25.22
CA SER A 339 -6.08 9.24 26.49
C SER A 339 -7.14 9.82 27.42
N VAL A 340 -7.45 11.11 27.28
CA VAL A 340 -8.38 11.84 28.17
C VAL A 340 -9.68 12.24 27.47
N ILE A 341 -9.75 12.13 26.15
CA ILE A 341 -10.90 12.63 25.39
C ILE A 341 -12.21 11.88 25.71
N HIS A 342 -12.12 10.63 26.16
CA HIS A 342 -13.29 9.83 26.59
C HIS A 342 -14.06 10.51 27.72
N GLU A 343 -13.40 11.27 28.56
CA GLU A 343 -14.01 12.00 29.69
C GLU A 343 -15.05 13.03 29.23
N LEU A 344 -14.93 13.53 27.98
CA LEU A 344 -15.82 14.53 27.39
C LEU A 344 -17.04 13.92 26.69
N PHE A 345 -17.07 12.60 26.52
CA PHE A 345 -18.16 11.90 25.86
C PHE A 345 -19.04 11.12 26.85
N ASP A 346 -20.31 11.00 26.52
CA ASP A 346 -21.26 10.17 27.26
C ASP A 346 -20.95 8.69 27.03
N GLU A 347 -20.31 8.06 28.01
CA GLU A 347 -19.86 6.67 27.95
C GLU A 347 -21.03 5.67 27.84
N GLU A 348 -22.25 6.05 28.16
CA GLU A 348 -23.42 5.19 27.96
C GLU A 348 -23.84 5.14 26.48
N ARG A 349 -23.55 6.20 25.72
CA ARG A 349 -23.99 6.38 24.33
C ARG A 349 -22.91 6.15 23.29
N ILE A 350 -21.62 6.22 23.65
CA ILE A 350 -20.50 5.98 22.74
C ILE A 350 -19.34 5.33 23.49
N THR A 351 -18.60 4.46 22.80
CA THR A 351 -17.37 3.86 23.34
C THR A 351 -16.16 4.49 22.65
N VAL A 352 -15.17 4.94 23.42
CA VAL A 352 -13.96 5.59 22.88
C VAL A 352 -12.76 4.65 22.99
N GLU A 353 -12.04 4.44 21.89
CA GLU A 353 -10.79 3.68 21.84
C GLU A 353 -9.66 4.49 21.22
N ASN A 354 -8.50 4.50 21.88
CA ASN A 354 -7.30 5.18 21.39
C ASN A 354 -6.31 4.19 20.77
N HIS A 355 -6.20 4.20 19.45
CA HIS A 355 -5.30 3.36 18.65
C HIS A 355 -4.04 4.09 18.17
N ALA A 356 -3.82 5.32 18.61
CA ALA A 356 -2.63 6.10 18.24
C ALA A 356 -1.33 5.41 18.65
N MET A 357 -0.25 5.69 17.93
CA MET A 357 1.07 5.12 18.22
C MET A 357 2.17 6.18 18.14
N ALA A 358 2.90 6.32 19.24
CA ALA A 358 3.99 7.27 19.35
C ALA A 358 5.07 7.06 18.26
N GLY A 359 5.57 8.18 17.70
CA GLY A 359 6.64 8.17 16.70
C GLY A 359 6.18 7.76 15.28
N ARG A 360 4.87 7.62 15.05
CA ARG A 360 4.36 7.28 13.70
C ARG A 360 3.91 8.51 12.97
N SER A 361 4.26 8.53 11.70
CA SER A 361 3.66 9.40 10.69
C SER A 361 2.40 8.74 10.12
N ALA A 362 1.63 9.46 9.30
CA ALA A 362 0.49 8.89 8.59
C ALA A 362 0.92 7.67 7.74
N ARG A 363 2.06 7.79 7.03
CA ARG A 363 2.62 6.69 6.25
C ARG A 363 2.97 5.47 7.11
N THR A 364 3.78 5.65 8.15
CA THR A 364 4.26 4.50 8.93
C THR A 364 3.15 3.85 9.74
N PHE A 365 2.11 4.60 10.12
CA PHE A 365 0.91 4.05 10.73
C PHE A 365 0.17 3.10 9.77
N LEU A 366 0.12 3.46 8.48
CA LEU A 366 -0.44 2.61 7.43
C LEU A 366 0.46 1.43 7.11
N ASP A 367 1.76 1.66 6.86
CA ASP A 367 2.73 0.65 6.42
C ASP A 367 2.93 -0.48 7.46
N GLU A 368 2.78 -0.16 8.76
CA GLU A 368 2.87 -1.13 9.85
C GLU A 368 1.57 -1.92 10.09
N GLY A 369 0.55 -1.76 9.25
CA GLY A 369 -0.75 -2.43 9.40
C GLY A 369 -1.56 -1.98 10.62
N ARG A 370 -1.23 -0.83 11.24
CA ARG A 370 -1.97 -0.31 12.40
C ARG A 370 -3.34 0.18 12.01
N TRP A 371 -3.43 0.80 10.84
CA TRP A 371 -4.70 1.21 10.28
C TRP A 371 -5.61 0.02 9.96
N ASP A 372 -5.06 -1.09 9.47
CA ASP A 372 -5.84 -2.27 9.11
C ASP A 372 -6.64 -2.82 10.31
N LYS A 373 -6.08 -2.71 11.52
CA LYS A 373 -6.77 -3.12 12.75
C LYS A 373 -8.01 -2.27 13.02
N VAL A 374 -7.87 -0.95 12.90
CA VAL A 374 -9.01 -0.02 13.06
C VAL A 374 -10.01 -0.23 11.93
N TYR A 375 -9.55 -0.26 10.68
CA TYR A 375 -10.38 -0.46 9.50
C TYR A 375 -11.25 -1.72 9.59
N ASN A 376 -10.66 -2.84 10.04
CA ASN A 376 -11.39 -4.10 10.16
C ASN A 376 -12.47 -4.05 11.25
N ALA A 377 -12.28 -3.21 12.27
CA ALA A 377 -13.23 -3.02 13.36
C ALA A 377 -14.37 -2.07 13.04
N LEU A 378 -14.16 -1.14 12.12
CA LEU A 378 -15.15 -0.12 11.79
C LEU A 378 -16.46 -0.72 11.31
N GLN A 379 -17.56 -0.14 11.81
CA GLN A 379 -18.93 -0.45 11.42
C GLN A 379 -19.67 0.83 11.03
N PRO A 380 -20.78 0.72 10.28
CA PRO A 380 -21.61 1.88 9.99
C PRO A 380 -22.05 2.63 11.25
N GLY A 381 -21.89 3.95 11.25
CA GLY A 381 -22.22 4.82 12.37
C GLY A 381 -21.08 5.05 13.38
N ASP A 382 -19.94 4.38 13.22
CA ASP A 382 -18.74 4.68 14.02
C ASP A 382 -18.08 6.00 13.57
N PHE A 383 -17.18 6.50 14.41
CA PHE A 383 -16.43 7.74 14.18
C PHE A 383 -14.93 7.48 14.25
N VAL A 384 -14.15 8.27 13.50
CA VAL A 384 -12.68 8.23 13.55
C VAL A 384 -12.13 9.65 13.63
N LEU A 385 -11.43 9.99 14.73
CA LEU A 385 -10.62 11.19 14.86
C LEU A 385 -9.20 10.90 14.38
N ILE A 386 -8.73 11.66 13.40
CA ILE A 386 -7.45 11.44 12.70
C ILE A 386 -6.54 12.64 12.91
N GLN A 387 -5.38 12.44 13.57
CA GLN A 387 -4.37 13.50 13.72
C GLN A 387 -2.96 12.97 13.46
N PHE A 388 -2.30 13.50 12.45
CA PHE A 388 -0.88 13.32 12.14
C PHE A 388 -0.22 14.66 11.81
N GLY A 389 1.11 14.71 11.67
CA GLY A 389 1.86 15.88 11.27
C GLY A 389 3.17 16.09 12.03
N HIS A 390 3.32 15.59 13.25
CA HIS A 390 4.53 15.80 14.05
C HIS A 390 5.73 14.94 13.61
N ASN A 391 5.47 13.76 13.07
CA ASN A 391 6.48 12.82 12.58
C ASN A 391 6.54 12.72 11.05
N ASP A 392 5.79 13.52 10.34
CA ASP A 392 5.55 13.41 8.90
C ASP A 392 6.59 14.20 8.08
N ALA A 393 7.47 14.94 8.77
CA ALA A 393 8.61 15.62 8.16
C ALA A 393 9.92 14.89 8.43
N GLY A 394 10.94 15.15 7.58
CA GLY A 394 12.29 14.63 7.77
C GLY A 394 12.72 13.64 6.69
N ALA A 395 13.43 12.58 7.08
CA ALA A 395 13.97 11.61 6.14
C ALA A 395 12.89 10.64 5.63
N ILE A 396 12.78 10.54 4.31
CA ILE A 396 11.81 9.66 3.65
C ILE A 396 12.28 8.20 3.63
N ASN A 397 13.55 7.96 3.30
CA ASN A 397 14.08 6.62 3.03
C ASN A 397 15.32 6.24 3.82
N THR A 398 15.81 7.12 4.69
CA THR A 398 17.01 6.91 5.52
C THR A 398 16.69 7.05 7.00
N GLY A 399 17.52 6.51 7.89
CA GLY A 399 17.33 6.61 9.33
C GLY A 399 15.99 6.03 9.77
N LYS A 400 15.14 6.82 10.45
CA LYS A 400 13.80 6.39 10.85
C LYS A 400 12.86 6.20 9.65
N ALA A 401 13.14 6.84 8.51
CA ALA A 401 12.42 6.69 7.25
C ALA A 401 10.89 6.83 7.40
N HIS A 402 10.44 7.86 8.11
CA HIS A 402 9.01 8.03 8.45
C HIS A 402 8.30 9.14 7.67
N ALA A 403 9.04 10.07 7.04
CA ALA A 403 8.44 11.21 6.33
C ALA A 403 7.73 10.80 5.02
N GLU A 404 6.82 11.66 4.60
CA GLU A 404 6.12 11.64 3.31
C GLU A 404 6.61 12.75 2.39
N LEU A 405 6.09 12.77 1.15
CA LEU A 405 6.19 13.94 0.30
C LEU A 405 5.33 15.07 0.88
N PRO A 406 5.83 16.32 0.90
CA PRO A 406 5.02 17.46 1.31
C PRO A 406 3.86 17.70 0.33
N GLY A 407 2.75 18.19 0.85
CA GLY A 407 1.57 18.55 0.04
C GLY A 407 0.35 17.72 0.30
N SER A 408 -0.74 18.13 -0.36
CA SER A 408 -2.06 17.49 -0.33
C SER A 408 -2.47 16.90 -1.69
N GLY A 409 -1.59 16.96 -2.69
CA GLY A 409 -1.84 16.44 -4.04
C GLY A 409 -1.77 14.92 -4.14
N TYR A 410 -1.67 14.45 -5.39
CA TYR A 410 -1.59 13.01 -5.71
C TYR A 410 -0.19 12.58 -6.15
N GLU A 411 0.78 13.45 -5.98
CA GLU A 411 2.17 13.20 -6.36
C GLU A 411 2.74 12.03 -5.57
N SER A 412 3.61 11.31 -6.24
CA SER A 412 4.33 10.19 -5.66
C SER A 412 5.74 10.08 -6.26
N LYS A 413 6.63 9.48 -5.51
CA LYS A 413 7.99 9.13 -5.97
C LYS A 413 8.40 7.78 -5.42
N VAL A 414 9.24 7.08 -6.20
CA VAL A 414 9.81 5.80 -5.78
C VAL A 414 11.13 6.06 -5.05
N PHE A 415 11.26 5.47 -3.87
CA PHE A 415 12.47 5.53 -3.05
C PHE A 415 12.98 4.13 -2.72
N LYS A 416 14.30 3.94 -2.76
CA LYS A 416 14.92 2.75 -2.18
C LYS A 416 15.08 2.95 -0.69
N MET A 417 14.43 2.12 0.10
CA MET A 417 14.51 2.16 1.55
C MET A 417 15.87 1.61 2.00
N GLU A 418 16.64 2.41 2.76
CA GLU A 418 18.00 2.05 3.17
C GLU A 418 18.02 0.77 4.02
N LYS A 419 17.10 0.66 4.95
CA LYS A 419 17.03 -0.46 5.89
C LYS A 419 16.71 -1.81 5.25
N THR A 420 15.84 -1.83 4.24
CA THR A 420 15.33 -3.07 3.64
C THR A 420 15.89 -3.34 2.24
N GLY A 421 16.47 -2.33 1.58
CA GLY A 421 16.86 -2.41 0.18
C GLY A 421 15.69 -2.48 -0.80
N MET A 422 14.44 -2.53 -0.31
CA MET A 422 13.23 -2.54 -1.11
C MET A 422 12.88 -1.14 -1.59
N TYR A 423 12.16 -1.06 -2.70
CA TYR A 423 11.67 0.20 -3.22
C TYR A 423 10.21 0.40 -2.83
N GLN A 424 9.88 1.59 -2.36
CA GLN A 424 8.51 1.98 -2.01
C GLN A 424 8.09 3.20 -2.81
N VAL A 425 6.83 3.24 -3.20
CA VAL A 425 6.17 4.45 -3.68
C VAL A 425 5.74 5.26 -2.46
N ILE A 426 6.27 6.47 -2.36
CA ILE A 426 5.93 7.41 -1.29
C ILE A 426 5.04 8.49 -1.88
N TYR A 427 3.92 8.71 -1.24
CA TYR A 427 2.91 9.69 -1.62
C TYR A 427 3.01 10.95 -0.78
N THR A 428 2.18 11.95 -1.10
CA THR A 428 2.05 13.15 -0.28
C THR A 428 1.38 12.85 1.06
N PHE A 429 1.62 13.69 2.05
CA PHE A 429 0.95 13.64 3.35
C PHE A 429 -0.58 13.60 3.21
N GLY A 430 -1.16 14.48 2.37
CA GLY A 430 -2.60 14.51 2.18
C GLY A 430 -3.15 13.27 1.47
N TRP A 431 -2.33 12.59 0.66
CA TRP A 431 -2.73 11.30 0.09
C TRP A 431 -3.00 10.25 1.19
N TYR A 432 -2.11 10.15 2.19
CA TYR A 432 -2.29 9.20 3.30
C TYR A 432 -3.52 9.54 4.15
N LEU A 433 -3.76 10.83 4.41
CA LEU A 433 -4.99 11.24 5.11
C LEU A 433 -6.24 10.88 4.33
N ARG A 434 -6.28 11.15 3.01
CA ARG A 434 -7.43 10.74 2.17
C ARG A 434 -7.64 9.24 2.18
N LYS A 435 -6.57 8.45 2.22
CA LYS A 435 -6.68 6.99 2.33
C LYS A 435 -7.45 6.57 3.58
N PHE A 436 -7.12 7.12 4.74
CA PHE A 436 -7.86 6.85 5.99
C PHE A 436 -9.32 7.32 5.91
N ILE A 437 -9.55 8.51 5.37
CA ILE A 437 -10.89 9.09 5.20
C ILE A 437 -11.77 8.18 4.33
N MET A 438 -11.25 7.76 3.20
CA MET A 438 -12.00 6.96 2.22
C MET A 438 -12.28 5.55 2.73
N ASP A 439 -11.33 4.96 3.43
CA ASP A 439 -11.48 3.66 4.07
C ASP A 439 -12.56 3.71 5.17
N ALA A 440 -12.56 4.76 6.00
CA ALA A 440 -13.58 4.94 7.03
C ALA A 440 -14.97 5.10 6.41
N LYS A 441 -15.10 5.95 5.38
CA LYS A 441 -16.37 6.16 4.66
C LYS A 441 -16.87 4.88 3.98
N GLU A 442 -15.99 4.07 3.42
CA GLU A 442 -16.37 2.78 2.82
C GLU A 442 -16.99 1.83 3.84
N LYS A 443 -16.54 1.90 5.10
CA LYS A 443 -17.13 1.15 6.22
C LYS A 443 -18.42 1.78 6.76
N GLY A 444 -18.86 2.92 6.22
CA GLY A 444 -19.98 3.68 6.74
C GLY A 444 -19.68 4.44 8.04
N ALA A 445 -18.40 4.58 8.38
CA ALA A 445 -17.94 5.39 9.50
C ALA A 445 -17.74 6.86 9.10
N ILE A 446 -17.74 7.74 10.08
CA ILE A 446 -17.64 9.19 9.91
C ILE A 446 -16.23 9.65 10.30
N PRO A 447 -15.38 10.03 9.33
CA PRO A 447 -14.04 10.54 9.61
C PRO A 447 -14.06 12.02 9.96
N ILE A 448 -13.31 12.41 10.96
CA ILE A 448 -13.04 13.78 11.39
C ILE A 448 -11.52 13.98 11.45
N VAL A 449 -11.00 14.92 10.69
CA VAL A 449 -9.56 15.16 10.57
C VAL A 449 -9.17 16.41 11.36
N LEU A 450 -8.11 16.30 12.13
CA LEU A 450 -7.61 17.36 13.00
C LEU A 450 -6.27 17.86 12.49
N SER A 451 -6.07 19.19 12.41
CA SER A 451 -4.71 19.72 12.33
C SER A 451 -3.93 19.34 13.60
N HIS A 452 -2.63 19.09 13.48
CA HIS A 452 -1.84 18.64 14.62
C HIS A 452 -1.72 19.72 15.72
N THR A 453 -1.56 19.31 16.96
CA THR A 453 -1.43 20.20 18.13
C THR A 453 -0.32 21.22 17.93
N PRO A 454 -0.43 22.45 18.49
CA PRO A 454 0.65 23.43 18.44
C PRO A 454 1.86 22.94 19.28
N ARG A 455 3.04 23.44 18.93
CA ARG A 455 4.24 23.27 19.75
C ARG A 455 4.44 24.46 20.65
N ASN A 456 5.07 24.25 21.79
CA ASN A 456 5.51 25.35 22.68
C ASN A 456 6.68 26.12 22.04
N MET A 457 6.38 26.79 20.94
CA MET A 457 7.34 27.62 20.19
C MET A 457 6.69 28.96 19.86
N PHE A 458 7.21 30.01 20.45
CA PHE A 458 6.70 31.35 20.28
C PHE A 458 7.68 32.22 19.49
N ASP A 459 7.14 33.08 18.65
CA ASP A 459 7.84 34.17 17.99
C ASP A 459 7.04 35.46 18.18
N ASN A 460 7.66 36.48 18.79
CA ASN A 460 7.03 37.78 19.08
C ASN A 460 5.66 37.65 19.80
N GLY A 461 5.56 36.78 20.79
CA GLY A 461 4.33 36.56 21.57
C GLY A 461 3.25 35.74 20.82
N LYS A 462 3.55 35.25 19.64
CA LYS A 462 2.67 34.38 18.85
C LYS A 462 3.20 32.96 18.80
N ILE A 463 2.32 32.00 19.06
CA ILE A 463 2.69 30.59 18.92
C ILE A 463 2.85 30.22 17.45
N GLN A 464 3.83 29.39 17.14
CA GLN A 464 4.07 28.94 15.78
C GLN A 464 2.90 28.14 15.24
N ARG A 465 2.37 28.55 14.09
CA ARG A 465 1.26 27.90 13.40
C ARG A 465 1.76 27.03 12.24
N ASN A 466 0.94 26.07 11.84
CA ASN A 466 1.21 25.19 10.70
C ASN A 466 0.31 25.47 9.50
N THR A 467 -0.18 26.72 9.38
CA THR A 467 -1.18 27.15 8.38
C THR A 467 -0.70 27.06 6.93
N ASN A 468 0.62 27.01 6.69
CA ASN A 468 1.21 26.92 5.35
C ASN A 468 1.86 25.56 5.06
N SER A 469 1.66 24.58 5.93
CA SER A 469 2.25 23.24 5.84
C SER A 469 1.22 22.16 6.20
N PHE A 470 1.51 21.31 7.16
CA PHE A 470 0.66 20.18 7.54
C PHE A 470 -0.77 20.57 7.89
N GLY A 471 -1.00 21.70 8.57
CA GLY A 471 -2.35 22.17 8.87
C GLY A 471 -3.16 22.50 7.62
N LYS A 472 -2.52 23.18 6.64
CA LYS A 472 -3.10 23.44 5.33
C LYS A 472 -3.43 22.13 4.61
N TRP A 473 -2.45 21.23 4.52
CA TRP A 473 -2.61 19.97 3.78
C TRP A 473 -3.65 19.04 4.43
N THR A 474 -3.77 19.09 5.76
CA THR A 474 -4.83 18.38 6.50
C THR A 474 -6.21 18.87 6.10
N ARG A 475 -6.42 20.21 6.08
CA ARG A 475 -7.67 20.82 5.65
C ARG A 475 -8.01 20.45 4.22
N GLU A 476 -7.07 20.62 3.30
CA GLU A 476 -7.25 20.31 1.88
C GLU A 476 -7.59 18.83 1.66
N ALA A 477 -6.93 17.92 2.39
CA ALA A 477 -7.24 16.48 2.32
C ALA A 477 -8.65 16.15 2.81
N ALA A 478 -9.08 16.80 3.91
CA ALA A 478 -10.44 16.65 4.43
C ALA A 478 -11.49 17.15 3.43
N GLU A 479 -11.29 18.34 2.85
CA GLU A 479 -12.17 18.93 1.83
C GLU A 479 -12.25 18.04 0.58
N GLN A 480 -11.10 17.59 0.07
CA GLN A 480 -11.02 16.74 -1.13
C GLN A 480 -11.73 15.39 -0.97
N ALA A 481 -11.69 14.81 0.22
CA ALA A 481 -12.30 13.50 0.49
C ALA A 481 -13.66 13.58 1.19
N GLY A 482 -14.14 14.79 1.48
CA GLY A 482 -15.44 15.04 2.11
C GLY A 482 -15.51 14.52 3.54
N ALA A 483 -14.54 14.90 4.38
CA ALA A 483 -14.50 14.65 5.82
C ALA A 483 -14.70 15.95 6.61
N TYR A 484 -15.12 15.83 7.86
CA TYR A 484 -15.12 16.96 8.78
C TYR A 484 -13.69 17.36 9.11
N PHE A 485 -13.46 18.66 9.29
CA PHE A 485 -12.18 19.23 9.67
C PHE A 485 -12.29 20.10 10.91
N ILE A 486 -11.36 19.90 11.86
CA ILE A 486 -11.23 20.75 13.04
C ILE A 486 -9.80 21.32 13.07
N ASP A 487 -9.67 22.64 13.09
CA ASP A 487 -8.38 23.32 13.21
C ASP A 487 -7.91 23.33 14.67
N LEU A 488 -7.51 22.17 15.17
CA LEU A 488 -7.02 22.00 16.54
C LEU A 488 -5.83 22.89 16.83
N ASN A 489 -4.91 23.04 15.87
CA ASN A 489 -3.73 23.92 16.00
C ASN A 489 -4.14 25.36 16.28
N LYS A 490 -5.16 25.84 15.55
CA LYS A 490 -5.68 27.19 15.77
C LYS A 490 -6.37 27.32 17.13
N ILE A 491 -7.31 26.44 17.44
CA ILE A 491 -8.11 26.54 18.67
C ILE A 491 -7.23 26.47 19.91
N THR A 492 -6.36 25.46 20.02
CA THR A 492 -5.45 25.33 21.16
C THR A 492 -4.41 26.45 21.17
N GLY A 493 -3.86 26.82 20.00
CA GLY A 493 -2.88 27.88 19.91
C GLY A 493 -3.42 29.26 20.34
N ASP A 494 -4.67 29.59 19.99
CA ASP A 494 -5.32 30.83 20.41
C ASP A 494 -5.50 30.86 21.95
N LYS A 495 -5.78 29.72 22.57
CA LYS A 495 -5.87 29.62 24.03
C LYS A 495 -4.49 29.85 24.68
N LEU A 496 -3.45 29.23 24.17
CA LEU A 496 -2.09 29.39 24.68
C LEU A 496 -1.59 30.83 24.52
N GLU A 497 -1.90 31.51 23.41
CA GLU A 497 -1.57 32.92 23.22
C GLU A 497 -2.29 33.84 24.22
N LYS A 498 -3.57 33.56 24.55
CA LYS A 498 -4.31 34.34 25.54
C LYS A 498 -3.73 34.23 26.96
N MET A 499 -3.04 33.16 27.27
CA MET A 499 -2.33 32.98 28.54
C MET A 499 -1.12 33.93 28.67
N GLY A 500 -0.68 34.52 27.57
CA GLY A 500 0.42 35.50 27.50
C GLY A 500 1.81 34.86 27.47
N TYR A 501 2.73 35.45 26.69
CA TYR A 501 4.05 34.87 26.48
C TYR A 501 4.96 34.96 27.72
N GLU A 502 4.98 36.11 28.46
CA GLU A 502 5.90 36.30 29.60
C GLU A 502 5.43 35.59 30.86
N GLU A 503 4.17 35.73 31.20
CA GLU A 503 3.50 34.91 32.23
C GLU A 503 3.27 33.48 31.71
N GLY A 504 3.07 33.37 30.44
CA GLY A 504 2.84 32.19 29.64
C GLY A 504 4.02 31.26 29.48
N LEU A 505 5.26 31.67 29.61
CA LEU A 505 6.40 30.74 29.66
C LEU A 505 6.32 29.81 30.89
N ARG A 506 5.78 30.33 32.01
CA ARG A 506 5.49 29.49 33.19
C ARG A 506 4.18 28.73 33.02
N VAL A 507 3.11 29.38 32.59
CA VAL A 507 1.78 28.79 32.44
C VAL A 507 1.75 27.81 31.25
N VAL A 508 2.31 28.18 30.11
CA VAL A 508 2.44 27.29 28.94
C VAL A 508 3.37 26.13 29.25
N GLY A 509 4.42 26.32 30.07
CA GLY A 509 5.29 25.25 30.56
C GLY A 509 4.56 24.17 31.35
N GLU A 510 3.44 24.47 31.97
CA GLU A 510 2.59 23.48 32.63
C GLU A 510 1.79 22.59 31.66
N TYR A 511 1.62 23.03 30.40
CA TYR A 511 0.89 22.32 29.36
C TYR A 511 1.76 21.40 28.50
N PHE A 512 3.10 21.50 28.64
CA PHE A 512 4.05 20.67 27.92
C PHE A 512 4.98 19.94 28.86
N ASN A 513 5.50 18.80 28.43
CA ASN A 513 6.36 17.96 29.24
C ASN A 513 7.67 17.62 28.51
N ARG A 514 8.79 17.95 29.14
CA ARG A 514 10.18 17.62 28.71
C ARG A 514 10.64 18.23 27.39
N ASP A 515 9.75 18.60 26.49
CA ASP A 515 10.07 19.22 25.21
C ASP A 515 8.97 20.18 24.75
N HIS A 516 9.13 20.77 23.60
CA HIS A 516 8.17 21.71 23.03
C HIS A 516 6.99 21.05 22.28
N THR A 517 6.90 19.74 22.24
CA THR A 517 5.93 19.00 21.41
C THR A 517 4.93 18.20 22.27
N HIS A 518 5.44 17.48 23.25
CA HIS A 518 4.62 16.56 24.04
C HIS A 518 3.95 17.27 25.20
N SER A 519 2.65 17.06 25.32
CA SER A 519 1.84 17.66 26.39
C SER A 519 1.98 16.94 27.73
N SER A 520 1.82 17.71 28.82
CA SER A 520 1.49 17.19 30.14
C SER A 520 0.04 16.70 30.17
N LEU A 521 -0.43 16.13 31.28
CA LEU A 521 -1.84 15.80 31.49
C LEU A 521 -2.74 17.03 31.31
N LYS A 522 -2.34 18.19 31.86
CA LYS A 522 -3.04 19.47 31.70
C LYS A 522 -3.13 19.90 30.24
N GLY A 523 -2.05 19.72 29.47
CA GLY A 523 -2.02 19.99 28.02
C GLY A 523 -2.88 19.01 27.21
N ALA A 524 -2.93 17.75 27.60
CA ALA A 524 -3.80 16.77 26.97
C ALA A 524 -5.29 17.14 27.13
N HIS A 525 -5.70 17.55 28.33
CA HIS A 525 -7.06 18.04 28.57
C HIS A 525 -7.37 19.32 27.79
N LEU A 526 -6.42 20.28 27.69
CA LEU A 526 -6.61 21.48 26.88
C LEU A 526 -6.85 21.15 25.40
N ASN A 527 -6.08 20.20 24.86
CA ASN A 527 -6.27 19.73 23.49
C ASN A 527 -7.61 19.00 23.31
N ALA A 528 -7.99 18.12 24.24
CA ALA A 528 -9.28 17.42 24.19
C ALA A 528 -10.48 18.39 24.25
N GLN A 529 -10.43 19.39 25.15
CA GLN A 529 -11.43 20.46 25.21
C GLN A 529 -11.51 21.28 23.93
N SER A 530 -10.36 21.56 23.30
CA SER A 530 -10.29 22.27 22.02
C SER A 530 -10.93 21.44 20.87
N ILE A 531 -10.81 20.13 20.93
CA ILE A 531 -11.50 19.22 19.98
C ILE A 531 -13.01 19.27 20.20
N ALA A 532 -13.47 19.21 21.45
CA ALA A 532 -14.90 19.30 21.77
C ALA A 532 -15.51 20.64 21.30
N GLU A 533 -14.82 21.75 21.55
CA GLU A 533 -15.23 23.08 21.05
C GLU A 533 -15.28 23.12 19.50
N GLY A 534 -14.26 22.54 18.86
CA GLY A 534 -14.25 22.41 17.41
C GLY A 534 -15.38 21.57 16.86
N LEU A 535 -15.74 20.45 17.54
CA LEU A 535 -16.89 19.62 17.19
C LEU A 535 -18.21 20.40 17.31
N GLN A 536 -18.40 21.13 18.40
CA GLN A 536 -19.60 21.95 18.61
C GLN A 536 -19.80 23.03 17.54
N ALA A 537 -18.70 23.50 16.96
CA ALA A 537 -18.73 24.49 15.87
C ALA A 537 -19.03 23.88 14.48
N THR A 538 -19.17 22.55 14.39
CA THR A 538 -19.49 21.83 13.14
C THR A 538 -20.90 21.25 13.18
N ASP A 539 -21.37 20.73 12.03
CA ASP A 539 -22.57 19.91 11.93
C ASP A 539 -22.30 18.40 12.08
N CYS A 540 -21.08 18.03 12.50
CA CYS A 540 -20.70 16.64 12.70
C CYS A 540 -21.58 15.97 13.77
N PRO A 541 -22.20 14.81 13.47
CA PRO A 541 -23.07 14.11 14.42
C PRO A 541 -22.36 13.66 15.71
N LEU A 542 -21.03 13.57 15.72
CA LEU A 542 -20.27 13.20 16.91
C LEU A 542 -20.51 14.16 18.08
N LYS A 543 -20.83 15.44 17.80
CA LYS A 543 -21.13 16.43 18.86
C LYS A 543 -22.30 16.06 19.76
N GLU A 544 -23.25 15.26 19.27
CA GLU A 544 -24.44 14.83 20.02
C GLU A 544 -24.10 13.81 21.15
N TYR A 545 -22.87 13.31 21.15
CA TYR A 545 -22.36 12.39 22.16
C TYR A 545 -21.49 13.09 23.23
N LEU A 546 -21.27 14.41 23.11
CA LEU A 546 -20.59 15.18 24.16
C LEU A 546 -21.47 15.28 25.39
N LYS A 547 -20.84 15.30 26.61
CA LYS A 547 -21.51 15.53 27.90
C LYS A 547 -22.02 16.94 28.03
#